data_a80965a13731d795109fa42ec08fb613
#
_entry.id   a80965a13731d795109fa42ec08fb613
#
_cell.length_a   1.000
_cell.length_b   1.000
_cell.length_c   1.000
_cell.angle_alpha   90.00
_cell.angle_beta   90.00
_cell.angle_gamma   90.00
#
_symmetry.space_group_name_H-M   'P 1'
#
loop_
_entity.id
_entity.type
_entity.pdbx_description
1 polymer ?
#
loop_
_entity_poly.entity_id
_entity_poly.type
_entity_poly.pdbx_seq_one_letter_code
_entity_poly.pdbx_strand_id
1 'polypeptide(L)'
;VDNYPYEHKFLRFRNYAIFSTFIMAGIRKQELLNLKYADVDIENLSIFIRQGKGSKDRIIPISYKLAEALQKYLEVRKKAYKTCPEFFASYTYDMGFTESGLKRLVENIVKTSGIKFTVHKLRHTFATLMLEGGCDIFSLSKMMGHSDIKTTTIYLAASIYHLREQILKHPLN
;
A
#
# COMPACT_ATOMS: atom_id res chain seq x y z
N VAL A 1 -9.15 1.76 -10.99
CA VAL A 1 -10.12 1.90 -9.88
C VAL A 1 -11.07 3.05 -10.12
N ASP A 2 -10.57 4.19 -10.66
CA ASP A 2 -11.41 5.37 -10.95
C ASP A 2 -12.48 5.12 -12.03
N ASN A 3 -12.24 4.18 -12.93
CA ASN A 3 -13.17 3.83 -14.01
C ASN A 3 -14.16 2.72 -13.62
N TYR A 4 -14.08 2.20 -12.40
CA TYR A 4 -15.02 1.19 -11.94
C TYR A 4 -16.38 1.84 -11.63
N PRO A 5 -17.52 1.28 -12.08
CA PRO A 5 -18.85 1.88 -11.87
C PRO A 5 -19.27 1.77 -10.40
N TYR A 6 -18.97 2.80 -9.63
CA TYR A 6 -19.43 2.92 -8.25
C TYR A 6 -20.62 3.83 -8.13
N GLU A 7 -21.70 3.33 -7.59
CA GLU A 7 -22.89 4.14 -7.27
C GLU A 7 -22.66 5.07 -6.07
N HIS A 8 -21.73 4.68 -5.16
CA HIS A 8 -21.49 5.37 -3.90
C HIS A 8 -20.09 5.96 -3.83
N LYS A 9 -19.98 7.26 -3.60
CA LYS A 9 -18.70 7.97 -3.41
C LYS A 9 -17.81 7.32 -2.33
N PHE A 10 -18.41 6.81 -1.24
CA PHE A 10 -17.67 6.13 -0.18
C PHE A 10 -16.89 4.93 -0.72
N LEU A 11 -17.53 4.03 -1.48
CA LEU A 11 -16.88 2.85 -2.04
C LEU A 11 -15.77 3.23 -3.00
N ARG A 12 -16.00 4.22 -3.86
CA ARG A 12 -15.00 4.71 -4.81
C ARG A 12 -13.74 5.19 -4.09
N PHE A 13 -13.86 6.14 -3.18
CA PHE A 13 -12.70 6.71 -2.49
C PHE A 13 -12.02 5.72 -1.55
N ARG A 14 -12.78 4.88 -0.83
CA ARG A 14 -12.20 3.80 -0.03
C ARG A 14 -11.37 2.84 -0.86
N ASN A 15 -11.93 2.34 -1.95
CA ASN A 15 -11.27 1.34 -2.76
C ASN A 15 -10.06 1.91 -3.49
N TYR A 16 -10.16 3.16 -3.96
CA TYR A 16 -9.01 3.88 -4.51
C TYR A 16 -7.89 4.02 -3.47
N ALA A 17 -8.20 4.46 -2.25
CA ALA A 17 -7.24 4.58 -1.16
C ALA A 17 -6.62 3.23 -0.78
N ILE A 18 -7.40 2.12 -0.73
CA ILE A 18 -6.89 0.77 -0.49
C ILE A 18 -5.83 0.38 -1.53
N PHE A 19 -6.13 0.51 -2.82
CA PHE A 19 -5.19 0.13 -3.87
C PHE A 19 -4.00 1.07 -3.96
N SER A 20 -4.20 2.37 -3.75
CA SER A 20 -3.10 3.35 -3.64
C SER A 20 -2.15 2.98 -2.50
N THR A 21 -2.67 2.55 -1.36
CA THR A 21 -1.85 2.14 -0.22
C THR A 21 -1.03 0.88 -0.55
N PHE A 22 -1.60 -0.12 -1.22
CA PHE A 22 -0.83 -1.30 -1.63
C PHE A 22 0.28 -0.96 -2.63
N ILE A 23 0.00 -0.12 -3.63
CA ILE A 23 0.94 0.20 -4.71
C ILE A 23 1.99 1.23 -4.29
N MET A 24 1.66 2.18 -3.39
CA MET A 24 2.52 3.29 -3.05
C MET A 24 3.20 3.18 -1.68
N ALA A 25 2.72 2.27 -0.80
CA ALA A 25 3.33 2.02 0.51
C ALA A 25 3.78 0.56 0.69
N GLY A 26 3.40 -0.34 -0.20
CA GLY A 26 3.86 -1.73 -0.22
C GLY A 26 3.53 -2.52 1.04
N ILE A 27 2.46 -2.19 1.76
CA ILE A 27 2.08 -2.89 3.01
C ILE A 27 1.52 -4.29 2.74
N ARG A 28 1.55 -5.15 3.77
CA ARG A 28 0.96 -6.49 3.68
C ARG A 28 -0.56 -6.43 3.78
N LYS A 29 -1.24 -7.45 3.25
CA LYS A 29 -2.71 -7.56 3.32
C LYS A 29 -3.24 -7.39 4.75
N GLN A 30 -2.69 -8.13 5.70
CA GLN A 30 -3.13 -8.07 7.10
C GLN A 30 -2.79 -6.73 7.76
N GLU A 31 -1.66 -6.12 7.41
CA GLU A 31 -1.29 -4.79 7.89
C GLU A 31 -2.32 -3.73 7.46
N LEU A 32 -2.78 -3.77 6.20
CA LEU A 32 -3.82 -2.88 5.72
C LEU A 32 -5.15 -3.09 6.45
N LEU A 33 -5.58 -4.35 6.62
CA LEU A 33 -6.84 -4.67 7.28
C LEU A 33 -6.85 -4.31 8.77
N ASN A 34 -5.68 -4.40 9.43
CA ASN A 34 -5.50 -4.08 10.85
C ASN A 34 -5.10 -2.62 11.10
N LEU A 35 -4.85 -1.83 10.04
CA LEU A 35 -4.44 -0.43 10.15
C LEU A 35 -5.48 0.38 10.92
N LYS A 36 -5.05 1.09 11.97
CA LYS A 36 -5.95 1.91 12.77
C LYS A 36 -5.93 3.36 12.28
N TYR A 37 -7.01 4.08 12.57
CA TYR A 37 -7.11 5.51 12.27
C TYR A 37 -5.95 6.31 12.88
N ALA A 38 -5.58 5.99 14.11
CA ALA A 38 -4.48 6.64 14.83
C ALA A 38 -3.07 6.31 14.29
N ASP A 39 -2.95 5.33 13.39
CA ASP A 39 -1.66 4.92 12.83
C ASP A 39 -1.33 5.66 11.51
N VAL A 40 -2.25 6.48 11.01
CA VAL A 40 -2.07 7.23 9.75
C VAL A 40 -1.96 8.72 10.04
N ASP A 41 -0.76 9.24 9.85
CA ASP A 41 -0.47 10.66 10.00
C ASP A 41 -0.27 11.29 8.62
N ILE A 42 -1.34 11.94 8.12
CA ILE A 42 -1.32 12.57 6.79
C ILE A 42 -0.48 13.85 6.81
N GLU A 43 -0.47 14.58 7.92
CA GLU A 43 0.28 15.85 8.04
C GLU A 43 1.79 15.59 8.00
N ASN A 44 2.26 14.56 8.72
CA ASN A 44 3.67 14.15 8.76
C ASN A 44 4.01 13.08 7.71
N LEU A 45 3.11 12.81 6.77
CA LEU A 45 3.30 11.88 5.64
C LEU A 45 3.82 10.50 6.07
N SER A 46 3.17 9.90 7.06
CA SER A 46 3.62 8.61 7.58
C SER A 46 2.48 7.66 7.95
N ILE A 47 2.78 6.36 7.84
CA ILE A 47 1.93 5.26 8.32
C ILE A 47 2.73 4.45 9.32
N PHE A 48 2.20 4.27 10.53
CA PHE A 48 2.77 3.40 11.53
C PHE A 48 2.21 1.99 11.40
N ILE A 49 3.06 1.01 11.18
CA ILE A 49 2.68 -0.40 11.06
C ILE A 49 3.00 -1.12 12.36
N ARG A 50 1.93 -1.48 13.07
CA ARG A 50 2.03 -2.35 14.24
C ARG A 50 2.18 -3.79 13.80
N GLN A 51 3.23 -4.45 14.24
CA GLN A 51 3.47 -5.85 13.94
C GLN A 51 3.23 -6.67 15.20
N GLY A 52 2.43 -7.74 15.08
CA GLY A 52 2.16 -8.65 16.19
C GLY A 52 3.40 -9.42 16.64
N LYS A 53 3.20 -10.34 17.59
CA LYS A 53 4.22 -11.14 18.28
C LYS A 53 5.39 -11.60 17.37
N GLY A 54 6.60 -11.11 17.66
CA GLY A 54 7.85 -11.50 16.98
C GLY A 54 8.31 -10.62 15.81
N SER A 55 7.54 -9.63 15.40
CA SER A 55 7.93 -8.66 14.37
C SER A 55 8.08 -7.26 14.97
N LYS A 56 8.99 -6.44 14.39
CA LYS A 56 9.21 -5.06 14.85
C LYS A 56 8.24 -4.10 14.18
N ASP A 57 7.71 -3.17 14.96
CA ASP A 57 6.97 -2.04 14.44
C ASP A 57 7.84 -1.21 13.48
N ARG A 58 7.20 -0.56 12.50
CA ARG A 58 7.90 0.31 11.57
C ARG A 58 7.05 1.48 11.12
N ILE A 59 7.72 2.55 10.72
CA ILE A 59 7.11 3.69 10.06
C ILE A 59 7.38 3.58 8.56
N ILE A 60 6.35 3.79 7.75
CA ILE A 60 6.44 3.89 6.29
C ILE A 60 6.17 5.35 5.93
N PRO A 61 7.15 6.08 5.35
CA PRO A 61 6.88 7.39 4.76
C PRO A 61 5.97 7.24 3.54
N ILE A 62 5.05 8.19 3.35
CA ILE A 62 4.13 8.19 2.22
C ILE A 62 4.31 9.42 1.34
N SER A 63 4.03 9.28 0.06
CA SER A 63 4.07 10.39 -0.89
C SER A 63 2.86 11.31 -0.72
N TYR A 64 2.97 12.56 -1.15
CA TYR A 64 1.83 13.50 -1.22
C TYR A 64 0.64 12.94 -1.99
N LYS A 65 0.91 12.20 -3.07
CA LYS A 65 -0.14 11.57 -3.88
C LYS A 65 -0.92 10.50 -3.10
N LEU A 66 -0.23 9.70 -2.27
CA LEU A 66 -0.91 8.75 -1.38
C LEU A 66 -1.67 9.50 -0.28
N ALA A 67 -1.05 10.50 0.35
CA ALA A 67 -1.70 11.31 1.37
C ALA A 67 -3.01 11.95 0.86
N GLU A 68 -3.01 12.49 -0.35
CA GLU A 68 -4.23 13.03 -1.01
C GLU A 68 -5.32 11.95 -1.18
N ALA A 69 -4.95 10.75 -1.62
CA ALA A 69 -5.90 9.64 -1.75
C ALA A 69 -6.52 9.24 -0.41
N LEU A 70 -5.70 9.17 0.64
CA LEU A 70 -6.16 8.88 2.00
C LEU A 70 -7.05 9.99 2.55
N GLN A 71 -6.69 11.25 2.34
CA GLN A 71 -7.48 12.41 2.76
C GLN A 71 -8.87 12.42 2.12
N LYS A 72 -8.97 12.20 0.81
CA LYS A 72 -10.27 12.08 0.10
C LYS A 72 -11.14 10.95 0.67
N TYR A 73 -10.51 9.84 1.05
CA TYR A 73 -11.24 8.76 1.72
C TYR A 73 -11.72 9.18 3.12
N LEU A 74 -10.88 9.85 3.91
CA LEU A 74 -11.27 10.30 5.25
C LEU A 74 -12.46 11.26 5.23
N GLU A 75 -12.55 12.13 4.22
CA GLU A 75 -13.70 13.04 4.06
C GLU A 75 -15.02 12.26 3.89
N VAL A 76 -15.03 11.25 3.02
CA VAL A 76 -16.25 10.43 2.82
C VAL A 76 -16.51 9.50 3.99
N ARG A 77 -15.46 9.02 4.67
CA ARG A 77 -15.58 8.23 5.89
C ARG A 77 -16.25 9.02 7.01
N LYS A 78 -15.84 10.28 7.20
CA LYS A 78 -16.48 11.21 8.16
C LYS A 78 -17.95 11.47 7.82
N LYS A 79 -18.25 11.73 6.54
CA LYS A 79 -19.65 11.94 6.07
C LYS A 79 -20.52 10.70 6.22
N ALA A 80 -19.94 9.50 6.21
CA ALA A 80 -20.62 8.24 6.44
C ALA A 80 -20.70 7.85 7.93
N TYR A 81 -20.31 8.75 8.83
CA TYR A 81 -20.37 8.56 10.30
C TYR A 81 -19.68 7.28 10.77
N LYS A 82 -18.57 6.88 10.12
CA LYS A 82 -17.79 5.70 10.52
C LYS A 82 -16.87 6.03 11.69
N THR A 83 -17.12 5.37 12.83
CA THR A 83 -16.41 5.60 14.11
C THR A 83 -15.49 4.45 14.51
N CYS A 84 -15.59 3.30 13.83
CA CYS A 84 -14.73 2.14 14.10
C CYS A 84 -13.23 2.50 14.09
N PRO A 85 -12.40 1.86 14.94
CA PRO A 85 -10.98 2.20 15.07
C PRO A 85 -10.14 1.85 13.83
N GLU A 86 -10.61 0.95 12.98
CA GLU A 86 -9.92 0.57 11.75
C GLU A 86 -9.91 1.74 10.76
N PHE A 87 -8.76 1.97 10.09
CA PHE A 87 -8.64 3.03 9.10
C PHE A 87 -9.59 2.80 7.92
N PHE A 88 -9.59 1.60 7.34
CA PHE A 88 -10.52 1.23 6.28
C PHE A 88 -11.77 0.59 6.85
N ALA A 89 -12.89 1.27 6.70
CA ALA A 89 -14.18 0.85 7.24
C ALA A 89 -15.01 0.06 6.22
N SER A 90 -15.85 -0.83 6.72
CA SER A 90 -16.92 -1.43 5.92
C SER A 90 -17.93 -0.35 5.49
N TYR A 91 -18.55 -0.55 4.32
CA TYR A 91 -19.64 0.35 3.87
C TYR A 91 -20.92 0.11 4.69
N THR A 92 -21.31 -1.15 4.83
CA THR A 92 -22.60 -1.52 5.42
C THR A 92 -22.61 -1.33 6.94
N TYR A 93 -21.56 -1.74 7.63
CA TYR A 93 -21.50 -1.74 9.09
C TYR A 93 -20.42 -0.79 9.59
N ASP A 94 -20.54 -0.28 10.82
CA ASP A 94 -19.50 0.50 11.47
C ASP A 94 -18.43 -0.42 12.10
N MET A 95 -17.67 -1.06 11.24
CA MET A 95 -16.59 -1.98 11.55
C MET A 95 -15.50 -1.93 10.47
N GLY A 96 -14.34 -2.49 10.79
CA GLY A 96 -13.23 -2.58 9.85
C GLY A 96 -13.57 -3.33 8.56
N PHE A 97 -12.87 -2.97 7.49
CA PHE A 97 -12.98 -3.66 6.21
C PHE A 97 -12.39 -5.07 6.33
N THR A 98 -13.15 -6.08 5.90
CA THR A 98 -12.82 -7.48 6.13
C THR A 98 -11.97 -8.09 5.02
N GLU A 99 -11.31 -9.20 5.32
CA GLU A 99 -10.56 -9.97 4.31
C GLU A 99 -11.46 -10.50 3.19
N SER A 100 -12.64 -11.00 3.51
CA SER A 100 -13.63 -11.43 2.52
C SER A 100 -14.12 -10.27 1.64
N GLY A 101 -14.29 -9.08 2.23
CA GLY A 101 -14.60 -7.85 1.51
C GLY A 101 -13.50 -7.46 0.52
N LEU A 102 -12.23 -7.54 0.95
CA LEU A 102 -11.07 -7.28 0.09
C LEU A 102 -10.97 -8.30 -1.05
N LYS A 103 -11.14 -9.59 -0.75
CA LYS A 103 -11.15 -10.65 -1.77
C LYS A 103 -12.20 -10.39 -2.85
N ARG A 104 -13.46 -10.14 -2.43
CA ARG A 104 -14.56 -9.80 -3.36
C ARG A 104 -14.27 -8.55 -4.18
N LEU A 105 -13.67 -7.52 -3.57
CA LEU A 105 -13.27 -6.29 -4.26
C LEU A 105 -12.25 -6.58 -5.38
N VAL A 106 -11.21 -7.36 -5.09
CA VAL A 106 -10.19 -7.76 -6.09
C VAL A 106 -10.84 -8.57 -7.21
N GLU A 107 -11.65 -9.58 -6.90
CA GLU A 107 -12.36 -10.41 -7.88
C GLU A 107 -13.24 -9.57 -8.82
N ASN A 108 -13.97 -8.61 -8.27
CA ASN A 108 -14.82 -7.72 -9.06
C ASN A 108 -14.01 -6.85 -10.01
N ILE A 109 -12.88 -6.27 -9.55
CA ILE A 109 -12.02 -5.45 -10.40
C ILE A 109 -11.38 -6.30 -11.50
N VAL A 110 -10.87 -7.50 -11.17
CA VAL A 110 -10.32 -8.44 -12.17
C VAL A 110 -11.36 -8.77 -13.23
N LYS A 111 -12.59 -9.08 -12.81
CA LYS A 111 -13.70 -9.38 -13.72
C LYS A 111 -14.06 -8.21 -14.65
N THR A 112 -14.08 -6.99 -14.10
CA THR A 112 -14.49 -5.80 -14.86
C THR A 112 -13.39 -5.26 -15.76
N SER A 113 -12.14 -5.29 -15.30
CA SER A 113 -10.99 -4.76 -16.06
C SER A 113 -10.35 -5.76 -16.99
N GLY A 114 -10.57 -7.07 -16.81
CA GLY A 114 -9.84 -8.13 -17.49
C GLY A 114 -8.39 -8.31 -17.02
N ILE A 115 -7.89 -7.46 -16.13
CA ILE A 115 -6.51 -7.48 -15.65
C ILE A 115 -6.40 -8.43 -14.45
N LYS A 116 -5.68 -9.53 -14.61
CA LYS A 116 -5.44 -10.51 -13.53
C LYS A 116 -4.34 -10.01 -12.58
N PHE A 117 -4.69 -9.74 -11.33
CA PHE A 117 -3.75 -9.39 -10.27
C PHE A 117 -4.17 -9.96 -8.91
N THR A 118 -3.24 -9.90 -7.96
CA THR A 118 -3.48 -10.23 -6.54
C THR A 118 -2.89 -9.12 -5.68
N VAL A 119 -3.36 -8.99 -4.43
CA VAL A 119 -2.78 -8.02 -3.47
C VAL A 119 -1.27 -8.22 -3.31
N HIS A 120 -0.82 -9.47 -3.32
CA HIS A 120 0.61 -9.77 -3.23
C HIS A 120 1.41 -9.22 -4.44
N LYS A 121 0.85 -9.33 -5.66
CA LYS A 121 1.46 -8.73 -6.86
C LYS A 121 1.55 -7.21 -6.78
N LEU A 122 0.58 -6.52 -6.16
CA LEU A 122 0.66 -5.06 -5.99
C LEU A 122 1.84 -4.66 -5.09
N ARG A 123 2.09 -5.43 -4.04
CA ARG A 123 3.28 -5.22 -3.19
C ARG A 123 4.59 -5.53 -3.93
N HIS A 124 4.61 -6.55 -4.80
CA HIS A 124 5.75 -6.78 -5.71
C HIS A 124 5.96 -5.60 -6.65
N THR A 125 4.89 -5.07 -7.23
CA THR A 125 4.95 -3.88 -8.09
C THR A 125 5.55 -2.69 -7.34
N PHE A 126 5.14 -2.43 -6.10
CA PHE A 126 5.76 -1.40 -5.26
C PHE A 126 7.27 -1.59 -5.15
N ALA A 127 7.73 -2.80 -4.82
CA ALA A 127 9.16 -3.07 -4.66
C ALA A 127 9.94 -2.85 -5.96
N THR A 128 9.42 -3.33 -7.09
CA THR A 128 10.03 -3.15 -8.40
C THR A 128 10.12 -1.66 -8.78
N LEU A 129 9.02 -0.92 -8.65
CA LEU A 129 8.99 0.52 -8.97
C LEU A 129 9.93 1.34 -8.07
N MET A 130 10.06 0.97 -6.79
CA MET A 130 11.00 1.64 -5.88
C MET A 130 12.45 1.42 -6.30
N LEU A 131 12.82 0.19 -6.70
CA LEU A 131 14.17 -0.11 -7.19
C LEU A 131 14.46 0.55 -8.54
N GLU A 132 13.51 0.53 -9.47
CA GLU A 132 13.60 1.24 -10.75
C GLU A 132 13.74 2.76 -10.56
N GLY A 133 13.09 3.31 -9.51
CA GLY A 133 13.23 4.70 -9.10
C GLY A 133 14.52 5.03 -8.34
N GLY A 134 15.45 4.06 -8.18
CA GLY A 134 16.75 4.24 -7.55
C GLY A 134 16.77 4.11 -6.03
N CYS A 135 15.69 3.60 -5.42
CA CYS A 135 15.71 3.28 -3.98
C CYS A 135 16.71 2.18 -3.69
N ASP A 136 17.54 2.38 -2.67
CA ASP A 136 18.47 1.34 -2.24
C ASP A 136 17.73 0.16 -1.56
N ILE A 137 18.33 -1.03 -1.67
CA ILE A 137 17.68 -2.27 -1.21
C ILE A 137 17.51 -2.34 0.30
N PHE A 138 18.38 -1.69 1.06
CA PHE A 138 18.30 -1.67 2.51
C PHE A 138 17.10 -0.84 2.97
N SER A 139 16.94 0.37 2.42
CA SER A 139 15.78 1.24 2.67
C SER A 139 14.47 0.55 2.25
N LEU A 140 14.45 -0.08 1.07
CA LEU A 140 13.29 -0.85 0.60
C LEU A 140 12.95 -2.00 1.55
N SER A 141 13.95 -2.77 1.99
CA SER A 141 13.76 -3.88 2.94
C SER A 141 13.15 -3.39 4.26
N LYS A 142 13.60 -2.25 4.76
CA LYS A 142 13.06 -1.63 5.98
C LYS A 142 11.59 -1.20 5.79
N MET A 143 11.27 -0.51 4.70
CA MET A 143 9.88 -0.10 4.40
C MET A 143 8.97 -1.31 4.26
N MET A 144 9.42 -2.37 3.59
CA MET A 144 8.66 -3.60 3.43
C MET A 144 8.58 -4.43 4.73
N GLY A 145 9.42 -4.17 5.74
CA GLY A 145 9.45 -4.93 6.98
C GLY A 145 9.88 -6.38 6.77
N HIS A 146 10.91 -6.59 5.94
CA HIS A 146 11.56 -7.88 5.82
C HIS A 146 12.59 -8.03 6.94
N SER A 147 12.52 -9.14 7.68
CA SER A 147 13.49 -9.49 8.73
C SER A 147 14.85 -9.89 8.14
N ASP A 148 14.83 -10.46 6.92
CA ASP A 148 16.01 -10.84 6.15
C ASP A 148 16.04 -10.08 4.82
N ILE A 149 17.16 -9.42 4.54
CA ILE A 149 17.39 -8.67 3.30
C ILE A 149 17.34 -9.59 2.07
N LYS A 150 17.66 -10.88 2.23
CA LYS A 150 17.55 -11.90 1.17
C LYS A 150 16.14 -11.93 0.54
N THR A 151 15.10 -11.68 1.32
CA THR A 151 13.73 -11.61 0.79
C THR A 151 13.54 -10.43 -0.17
N THR A 152 14.35 -9.38 -0.03
CA THR A 152 14.29 -8.19 -0.90
C THR A 152 15.20 -8.34 -2.12
N THR A 153 16.28 -9.15 -2.04
CA THR A 153 17.21 -9.36 -3.15
C THR A 153 16.59 -10.05 -4.36
N ILE A 154 15.46 -10.74 -4.17
CA ILE A 154 14.66 -11.32 -5.29
C ILE A 154 14.30 -10.24 -6.32
N TYR A 155 14.09 -9.00 -5.88
CA TYR A 155 13.75 -7.88 -6.76
C TYR A 155 14.97 -7.31 -7.49
N LEU A 156 16.19 -7.49 -6.96
CA LEU A 156 17.43 -7.02 -7.63
C LEU A 156 17.74 -7.82 -8.89
N ALA A 157 17.43 -9.11 -8.92
CA ALA A 157 17.67 -9.95 -10.08
C ALA A 157 16.88 -9.51 -11.33
N ALA A 158 15.85 -8.68 -11.15
CA ALA A 158 15.02 -8.19 -12.24
C ALA A 158 15.53 -6.90 -12.92
N SER A 159 16.58 -6.24 -12.40
CA SER A 159 16.98 -4.93 -12.92
C SER A 159 18.48 -4.82 -13.25
N ILE A 160 18.88 -5.37 -14.39
CA ILE A 160 20.18 -5.08 -15.04
C ILE A 160 20.33 -3.56 -15.27
N TYR A 161 19.24 -2.83 -15.48
CA TYR A 161 19.24 -1.37 -15.61
C TYR A 161 19.77 -0.68 -14.35
N HIS A 162 19.30 -1.10 -13.17
CA HIS A 162 19.81 -0.55 -11.90
C HIS A 162 21.32 -0.78 -11.70
N LEU A 163 21.83 -1.97 -12.05
CA LEU A 163 23.26 -2.26 -11.95
C LEU A 163 24.09 -1.39 -12.89
N ARG A 164 23.59 -1.11 -14.10
CA ARG A 164 24.23 -0.18 -15.05
C ARG A 164 24.30 1.24 -14.51
N GLU A 165 23.24 1.74 -13.89
CA GLU A 165 23.26 3.06 -13.26
C GLU A 165 24.20 3.13 -12.07
N GLN A 166 24.34 2.05 -11.29
CA GLN A 166 25.25 2.04 -10.16
C GLN A 166 26.73 2.09 -10.61
N ILE A 167 27.09 1.42 -11.70
CA ILE A 167 28.47 1.45 -12.20
C ILE A 167 28.88 2.84 -12.72
N LEU A 168 27.91 3.63 -13.22
CA LEU A 168 28.15 5.01 -13.65
C LEU A 168 28.49 5.96 -12.49
N LYS A 169 28.19 5.59 -11.26
CA LYS A 169 28.55 6.35 -10.03
C LYS A 169 30.00 6.12 -9.59
N HIS A 170 30.75 5.28 -10.30
CA HIS A 170 32.17 5.04 -9.96
C HIS A 170 32.99 6.30 -10.18
N PRO A 171 33.80 6.75 -9.18
CA PRO A 171 34.52 8.04 -9.23
C PRO A 171 35.49 8.19 -10.39
N LEU A 172 35.84 7.10 -11.07
CA LEU A 172 36.76 7.09 -12.22
C LEU A 172 36.03 6.97 -13.58
N ASN A 173 34.73 7.12 -13.62
CA ASN A 173 33.96 7.22 -14.87
C ASN A 173 33.87 8.65 -15.35
#